data_cb9d1a2d751d9dbfa2d0409d02e7da43
#
_entry.id   cb9d1a2d751d9dbfa2d0409d02e7da43
#
_cell.length_a   1.000
_cell.length_b   1.000
_cell.length_c   1.000
_cell.angle_alpha   90.00
_cell.angle_beta   90.00
_cell.angle_gamma   90.00
#
_symmetry.space_group_name_H-M   'P 1'
#
loop_
_entity.id
_entity.type
_entity.pdbx_description
1 polymer ?
#
loop_
_entity_poly.entity_id
_entity_poly.type
_entity_poly.pdbx_seq_one_letter_code
_entity_poly.pdbx_strand_id
1 'polypeptide(L)'
;MNEINNEQIKSILFEVSKEFILPKFKNLKSEEIQFKNNRDLVTEVDLAVEEKLNNILCSLLPNSLFVGEEKFSLNSKIFDCYKQNQYCWTVDPIDGTTNFVNGKEKFAIMVALTFSDKIIQSWIYKPLTEEICSALLGEGTFINDEKIIITNNRNISEASGSISSKYWNETFDLKMKEIRPKFKHVKSYGCIGFEYLEIATNIRDFAILSNLSPWDHIPGIL
;
A
#
# COMPACT_ATOMS: atom_id res chain seq x y z
N MET A 1 12.97 19.96 -7.86
CA MET A 1 12.68 18.51 -7.95
C MET A 1 11.69 18.33 -9.10
N ASN A 2 11.88 17.35 -9.97
CA ASN A 2 10.86 17.04 -10.99
C ASN A 2 9.69 16.35 -10.29
N GLU A 3 8.60 17.06 -10.16
CA GLU A 3 7.33 16.51 -9.69
C GLU A 3 6.77 15.58 -10.77
N ILE A 4 6.37 14.38 -10.39
CA ILE A 4 5.67 13.46 -11.28
C ILE A 4 4.21 13.87 -11.34
N ASN A 5 3.69 14.00 -12.54
CA ASN A 5 2.30 14.40 -12.75
C ASN A 5 1.34 13.35 -12.18
N ASN A 6 0.47 13.80 -11.26
CA ASN A 6 -0.49 12.95 -10.56
C ASN A 6 -1.47 12.26 -11.50
N GLU A 7 -2.00 12.96 -12.49
CA GLU A 7 -2.90 12.40 -13.50
C GLU A 7 -2.23 11.32 -14.36
N GLN A 8 -0.92 11.47 -14.61
CA GLN A 8 -0.18 10.46 -15.36
C GLN A 8 -0.07 9.15 -14.56
N ILE A 9 0.23 9.22 -13.25
CA ILE A 9 0.25 8.02 -12.39
C ILE A 9 -1.14 7.41 -12.29
N LYS A 10 -2.17 8.22 -12.10
CA LYS A 10 -3.56 7.76 -12.05
C LYS A 10 -3.95 6.98 -13.32
N SER A 11 -3.63 7.52 -14.49
CA SER A 11 -3.85 6.85 -15.76
C SER A 11 -3.09 5.53 -15.88
N ILE A 12 -1.83 5.49 -15.45
CA ILE A 12 -1.02 4.27 -15.44
C ILE A 12 -1.66 3.20 -14.54
N LEU A 13 -2.03 3.56 -13.32
CA LEU A 13 -2.62 2.63 -12.36
C LEU A 13 -4.00 2.12 -12.82
N PHE A 14 -4.79 3.00 -13.44
CA PHE A 14 -6.07 2.63 -14.07
C PHE A 14 -5.87 1.59 -15.18
N GLU A 15 -4.99 1.87 -16.15
CA GLU A 15 -4.75 0.97 -17.29
C GLU A 15 -4.18 -0.38 -16.83
N VAL A 16 -3.22 -0.37 -15.90
CA VAL A 16 -2.65 -1.61 -15.33
C VAL A 16 -3.71 -2.41 -14.59
N SER A 17 -4.54 -1.75 -13.80
CA SER A 17 -5.64 -2.39 -13.10
C SER A 17 -6.65 -3.03 -14.06
N LYS A 18 -7.04 -2.31 -15.10
CA LYS A 18 -7.98 -2.75 -16.14
C LYS A 18 -7.44 -3.92 -16.96
N GLU A 19 -6.14 -3.90 -17.24
CA GLU A 19 -5.47 -4.95 -18.04
C GLU A 19 -5.26 -6.24 -17.24
N PHE A 20 -4.83 -6.15 -15.97
CA PHE A 20 -4.36 -7.32 -15.22
C PHE A 20 -5.23 -7.70 -14.02
N ILE A 21 -5.76 -6.72 -13.26
CA ILE A 21 -6.41 -6.98 -11.97
C ILE A 21 -7.91 -7.28 -12.14
N LEU A 22 -8.63 -6.35 -12.76
CA LEU A 22 -10.10 -6.44 -12.84
C LEU A 22 -10.59 -7.70 -13.56
N PRO A 23 -9.97 -8.18 -14.66
CA PRO A 23 -10.42 -9.42 -15.31
C PRO A 23 -10.25 -10.68 -14.45
N LYS A 24 -9.32 -10.64 -13.49
CA LYS A 24 -8.99 -11.78 -12.61
C LYS A 24 -9.72 -11.72 -11.27
N PHE A 25 -10.24 -10.58 -10.87
CA PHE A 25 -10.99 -10.45 -9.62
C PHE A 25 -12.23 -11.35 -9.63
N LYS A 26 -12.35 -12.25 -8.65
CA LYS A 26 -13.38 -13.31 -8.55
C LYS A 26 -13.31 -14.37 -9.68
N ASN A 27 -12.28 -14.34 -10.51
CA ASN A 27 -12.09 -15.25 -11.64
C ASN A 27 -10.71 -15.95 -11.64
N LEU A 28 -9.98 -15.89 -10.52
CA LEU A 28 -8.70 -16.60 -10.38
C LEU A 28 -8.90 -18.10 -10.41
N LYS A 29 -8.03 -18.80 -11.15
CA LYS A 29 -7.93 -20.25 -11.11
C LYS A 29 -6.94 -20.68 -10.03
N SER A 30 -7.12 -21.89 -9.52
CA SER A 30 -6.26 -22.42 -8.44
C SER A 30 -4.79 -22.47 -8.83
N GLU A 31 -4.46 -22.75 -10.09
CA GLU A 31 -3.10 -22.78 -10.62
C GLU A 31 -2.41 -21.40 -10.66
N GLU A 32 -3.17 -20.30 -10.64
CA GLU A 32 -2.66 -18.91 -10.65
C GLU A 32 -2.31 -18.42 -9.25
N ILE A 33 -2.56 -19.22 -8.21
CA ILE A 33 -2.35 -18.86 -6.80
C ILE A 33 -1.19 -19.68 -6.25
N GLN A 34 -0.20 -19.01 -5.68
CA GLN A 34 0.96 -19.64 -5.06
C GLN A 34 1.14 -19.17 -3.62
N PHE A 35 1.88 -19.91 -2.81
CA PHE A 35 2.25 -19.53 -1.46
C PHE A 35 3.73 -19.11 -1.47
N LYS A 36 4.01 -17.84 -1.10
CA LYS A 36 5.40 -17.40 -0.83
C LYS A 36 5.97 -18.08 0.41
N ASN A 37 5.09 -18.29 1.40
CA ASN A 37 5.36 -19.00 2.65
C ASN A 37 4.03 -19.49 3.24
N ASN A 38 4.05 -20.07 4.47
CA ASN A 38 2.85 -20.62 5.11
C ASN A 38 1.74 -19.59 5.41
N ARG A 39 1.96 -18.29 5.18
CA ARG A 39 1.03 -17.22 5.58
C ARG A 39 0.75 -16.20 4.48
N ASP A 40 1.56 -16.14 3.43
CA ASP A 40 1.48 -15.10 2.41
C ASP A 40 1.26 -15.71 1.04
N LEU A 41 0.26 -15.19 0.34
CA LEU A 41 -0.12 -15.57 -1.00
C LEU A 41 0.54 -14.64 -2.03
N VAL A 42 0.75 -15.17 -3.21
CA VAL A 42 1.07 -14.42 -4.42
C VAL A 42 0.28 -14.99 -5.57
N THR A 43 -0.11 -14.17 -6.51
CA THR A 43 -0.76 -14.62 -7.74
C THR A 43 0.07 -14.23 -8.96
N GLU A 44 -0.23 -14.86 -10.10
CA GLU A 44 0.36 -14.43 -11.38
C GLU A 44 0.02 -12.97 -11.70
N VAL A 45 -1.08 -12.46 -11.12
CA VAL A 45 -1.50 -11.06 -11.28
C VAL A 45 -0.52 -10.12 -10.58
N ASP A 46 -0.11 -10.42 -9.34
CA ASP A 46 0.87 -9.63 -8.58
C ASP A 46 2.16 -9.48 -9.39
N LEU A 47 2.68 -10.58 -9.92
CA LEU A 47 3.90 -10.61 -10.73
C LEU A 47 3.76 -9.79 -12.01
N ALA A 48 2.64 -9.93 -12.73
CA ALA A 48 2.40 -9.22 -13.98
C ALA A 48 2.22 -7.70 -13.75
N VAL A 49 1.51 -7.30 -12.71
CA VAL A 49 1.31 -5.91 -12.31
C VAL A 49 2.65 -5.28 -11.92
N GLU A 50 3.45 -5.96 -11.09
CA GLU A 50 4.77 -5.44 -10.69
C GLU A 50 5.70 -5.26 -11.87
N GLU A 51 5.77 -6.24 -12.78
CA GLU A 51 6.60 -6.15 -13.99
C GLU A 51 6.16 -4.98 -14.89
N LYS A 52 4.86 -4.84 -15.11
CA LYS A 52 4.30 -3.75 -15.93
C LYS A 52 4.61 -2.39 -15.32
N LEU A 53 4.36 -2.22 -14.00
CA LEU A 53 4.64 -0.97 -13.29
C LEU A 53 6.13 -0.64 -13.29
N ASN A 54 7.02 -1.62 -13.06
CA ASN A 54 8.46 -1.40 -13.15
C ASN A 54 8.88 -0.83 -14.51
N ASN A 55 8.40 -1.43 -15.59
CA ASN A 55 8.75 -1.00 -16.94
C ASN A 55 8.26 0.42 -17.24
N ILE A 56 7.02 0.75 -16.87
CA ILE A 56 6.42 2.06 -17.14
C ILE A 56 7.05 3.13 -16.23
N LEU A 57 7.15 2.90 -14.91
CA LEU A 57 7.63 3.89 -13.96
C LEU A 57 9.12 4.21 -14.15
N CYS A 58 9.95 3.20 -14.42
CA CYS A 58 11.36 3.45 -14.75
C CYS A 58 11.55 4.14 -16.11
N SER A 59 10.65 3.95 -17.06
CA SER A 59 10.65 4.69 -18.31
C SER A 59 10.18 6.14 -18.12
N LEU A 60 9.21 6.37 -17.23
CA LEU A 60 8.72 7.71 -16.88
C LEU A 60 9.81 8.55 -16.18
N LEU A 61 10.60 7.93 -15.32
CA LEU A 61 11.72 8.57 -14.64
C LEU A 61 13.02 7.80 -14.92
N PRO A 62 13.73 8.11 -16.01
CA PRO A 62 14.96 7.42 -16.38
C PRO A 62 16.03 7.50 -15.27
N ASN A 63 16.78 6.43 -15.09
CA ASN A 63 17.76 6.24 -14.02
C ASN A 63 17.17 6.13 -12.61
N SER A 64 15.87 6.04 -12.43
CA SER A 64 15.28 5.66 -11.15
C SER A 64 15.50 4.17 -10.87
N LEU A 65 15.55 3.84 -9.60
CA LEU A 65 15.55 2.46 -9.10
C LEU A 65 14.12 1.99 -8.84
N PHE A 66 13.93 0.69 -8.66
CA PHE A 66 12.64 0.10 -8.39
C PHE A 66 12.74 -0.98 -7.29
N VAL A 67 11.89 -0.87 -6.30
CA VAL A 67 11.67 -1.85 -5.23
C VAL A 67 10.23 -2.30 -5.29
N GLY A 68 9.99 -3.55 -5.60
CA GLY A 68 8.68 -4.17 -5.56
C GLY A 68 8.64 -5.33 -4.59
N GLU A 69 7.46 -5.68 -4.13
CA GLU A 69 7.24 -6.79 -3.21
C GLU A 69 7.73 -8.12 -3.77
N GLU A 70 7.43 -8.38 -5.05
CA GLU A 70 7.71 -9.66 -5.68
C GLU A 70 9.20 -9.81 -6.04
N LYS A 71 9.83 -8.73 -6.51
CA LYS A 71 11.27 -8.72 -6.80
C LYS A 71 12.14 -8.83 -5.55
N PHE A 72 11.64 -8.35 -4.40
CA PHE A 72 12.35 -8.48 -3.13
C PHE A 72 12.52 -9.95 -2.73
N SER A 73 11.54 -10.78 -2.96
CA SER A 73 11.60 -12.22 -2.66
C SER A 73 12.77 -12.92 -3.35
N LEU A 74 13.28 -12.33 -4.45
CA LEU A 74 14.39 -12.81 -5.25
C LEU A 74 15.75 -12.21 -4.86
N ASN A 75 15.78 -11.01 -4.24
CA ASN A 75 17.02 -10.30 -3.93
C ASN A 75 16.90 -9.31 -2.75
N SER A 76 17.32 -9.73 -1.56
CA SER A 76 17.26 -8.88 -0.34
C SER A 76 18.17 -7.63 -0.37
N LYS A 77 19.15 -7.52 -1.28
CA LYS A 77 19.98 -6.33 -1.41
C LYS A 77 19.28 -5.14 -2.07
N ILE A 78 18.06 -5.34 -2.54
CA ILE A 78 17.26 -4.30 -3.20
C ILE A 78 17.05 -3.05 -2.31
N PHE A 79 17.10 -3.19 -0.98
CA PHE A 79 16.96 -2.07 -0.04
C PHE A 79 18.15 -1.10 -0.01
N ASP A 80 19.29 -1.47 -0.61
CA ASP A 80 20.43 -0.54 -0.70
C ASP A 80 20.12 0.66 -1.61
N CYS A 81 19.08 0.58 -2.44
CA CYS A 81 18.63 1.70 -3.28
C CYS A 81 18.18 2.92 -2.46
N TYR A 82 17.60 2.75 -1.27
CA TYR A 82 17.19 3.86 -0.41
C TYR A 82 18.36 4.65 0.20
N LYS A 83 19.56 4.12 0.14
CA LYS A 83 20.79 4.78 0.61
C LYS A 83 21.50 5.57 -0.48
N GLN A 84 21.03 5.45 -1.73
CA GLN A 84 21.65 6.10 -2.88
C GLN A 84 21.05 7.48 -3.11
N ASN A 85 21.86 8.43 -3.59
CA ASN A 85 21.38 9.76 -3.98
C ASN A 85 20.66 9.71 -5.34
N GLN A 86 19.56 8.97 -5.37
CA GLN A 86 18.83 8.60 -6.59
C GLN A 86 17.34 8.43 -6.28
N TYR A 87 16.50 8.61 -7.30
CA TYR A 87 15.09 8.30 -7.19
C TYR A 87 14.85 6.80 -7.13
N CYS A 88 13.92 6.39 -6.29
CA CYS A 88 13.52 4.99 -6.17
C CYS A 88 11.99 4.88 -6.08
N TRP A 89 11.42 4.09 -6.97
CA TRP A 89 10.03 3.67 -6.91
C TRP A 89 9.88 2.52 -5.91
N THR A 90 8.86 2.59 -5.08
CA THR A 90 8.48 1.51 -4.15
C THR A 90 7.05 1.10 -4.47
N VAL A 91 6.82 -0.17 -4.73
CA VAL A 91 5.54 -0.67 -5.24
C VAL A 91 5.08 -1.92 -4.50
N ASP A 92 3.82 -1.91 -4.05
CA ASP A 92 3.05 -3.09 -3.75
C ASP A 92 2.01 -3.27 -4.88
N PRO A 93 2.12 -4.32 -5.69
CA PRO A 93 1.24 -4.53 -6.83
C PRO A 93 -0.21 -4.83 -6.44
N ILE A 94 -0.42 -5.57 -5.35
CA ILE A 94 -1.76 -5.87 -4.79
C ILE A 94 -1.66 -5.98 -3.26
N ASP A 95 -1.64 -4.85 -2.56
CA ASP A 95 -1.84 -4.87 -1.11
C ASP A 95 -3.17 -5.52 -0.78
N GLY A 96 -3.11 -6.55 0.05
CA GLY A 96 -4.28 -7.36 0.36
C GLY A 96 -4.51 -8.52 -0.61
N THR A 97 -3.47 -9.17 -1.12
CA THR A 97 -3.54 -10.35 -2.02
C THR A 97 -4.49 -11.43 -1.48
N THR A 98 -4.49 -11.68 -0.17
CA THR A 98 -5.44 -12.62 0.47
C THR A 98 -6.91 -12.19 0.27
N ASN A 99 -7.21 -10.90 0.30
CA ASN A 99 -8.55 -10.40 0.02
C ASN A 99 -8.89 -10.58 -1.45
N PHE A 100 -7.98 -10.23 -2.34
CA PHE A 100 -8.15 -10.37 -3.78
C PHE A 100 -8.45 -11.82 -4.16
N VAL A 101 -7.64 -12.78 -3.69
CA VAL A 101 -7.83 -14.22 -3.91
C VAL A 101 -9.20 -14.71 -3.41
N ASN A 102 -9.66 -14.20 -2.26
CA ASN A 102 -10.95 -14.56 -1.67
C ASN A 102 -12.14 -13.75 -2.23
N GLY A 103 -11.95 -12.96 -3.28
CA GLY A 103 -13.01 -12.13 -3.89
C GLY A 103 -13.55 -11.02 -2.99
N LYS A 104 -12.79 -10.60 -1.97
CA LYS A 104 -13.12 -9.47 -1.10
C LYS A 104 -12.62 -8.16 -1.73
N GLU A 105 -13.39 -7.09 -1.57
CA GLU A 105 -13.22 -5.83 -2.30
C GLU A 105 -12.13 -4.90 -1.74
N LYS A 106 -11.52 -5.23 -0.60
CA LYS A 106 -10.48 -4.40 0.03
C LYS A 106 -9.09 -4.88 -0.37
N PHE A 107 -8.62 -4.39 -1.50
CA PHE A 107 -7.25 -4.50 -2.00
C PHE A 107 -6.90 -3.23 -2.78
N ALA A 108 -5.62 -2.90 -2.85
CA ALA A 108 -5.13 -1.66 -3.45
C ALA A 108 -3.81 -1.87 -4.18
N ILE A 109 -3.47 -0.97 -5.12
CA ILE A 109 -2.09 -0.80 -5.60
C ILE A 109 -1.47 0.33 -4.79
N MET A 110 -0.26 0.12 -4.27
CA MET A 110 0.45 1.14 -3.51
C MET A 110 1.76 1.50 -4.21
N VAL A 111 2.00 2.79 -4.41
CA VAL A 111 3.19 3.31 -5.10
C VAL A 111 3.76 4.48 -4.31
N ALA A 112 5.07 4.56 -4.20
CA ALA A 112 5.76 5.73 -3.69
C ALA A 112 7.00 6.05 -4.53
N LEU A 113 7.34 7.32 -4.59
CA LEU A 113 8.60 7.83 -5.12
C LEU A 113 9.41 8.41 -3.98
N THR A 114 10.62 7.88 -3.78
CA THR A 114 11.59 8.41 -2.82
C THR A 114 12.80 9.01 -3.54
N PHE A 115 13.47 9.94 -2.87
CA PHE A 115 14.80 10.42 -3.25
C PHE A 115 15.70 10.36 -2.03
N SER A 116 16.75 9.56 -2.07
CA SER A 116 17.54 9.21 -0.88
C SER A 116 16.62 8.64 0.22
N ASP A 117 16.63 9.25 1.39
CA ASP A 117 15.84 8.89 2.58
C ASP A 117 14.48 9.60 2.69
N LYS A 118 14.08 10.37 1.67
CA LYS A 118 12.84 11.14 1.69
C LYS A 118 11.79 10.57 0.76
N ILE A 119 10.56 10.46 1.25
CA ILE A 119 9.40 10.19 0.42
C ILE A 119 9.00 11.51 -0.24
N ILE A 120 8.94 11.52 -1.56
CA ILE A 120 8.63 12.72 -2.36
C ILE A 120 7.15 12.76 -2.73
N GLN A 121 6.64 11.63 -3.24
CA GLN A 121 5.25 11.46 -3.61
C GLN A 121 4.79 10.04 -3.29
N SER A 122 3.50 9.87 -3.04
CA SER A 122 2.90 8.55 -2.86
C SER A 122 1.49 8.48 -3.42
N TRP A 123 1.07 7.25 -3.75
CA TRP A 123 -0.25 6.95 -4.30
C TRP A 123 -0.76 5.62 -3.76
N ILE A 124 -2.03 5.61 -3.37
CA ILE A 124 -2.79 4.40 -3.04
C ILE A 124 -4.02 4.39 -3.93
N TYR A 125 -4.12 3.40 -4.79
CA TYR A 125 -5.18 3.29 -5.79
C TYR A 125 -6.09 2.10 -5.52
N LYS A 126 -7.40 2.33 -5.54
CA LYS A 126 -8.43 1.30 -5.37
C LYS A 126 -8.94 0.84 -6.74
N PRO A 127 -8.59 -0.36 -7.22
CA PRO A 127 -8.98 -0.82 -8.56
C PRO A 127 -10.49 -0.88 -8.82
N LEU A 128 -11.29 -1.21 -7.81
CA LEU A 128 -12.73 -1.40 -7.99
C LEU A 128 -13.54 -0.11 -8.04
N THR A 129 -13.02 0.98 -7.50
CA THR A 129 -13.73 2.28 -7.43
C THR A 129 -13.01 3.38 -8.19
N GLU A 130 -11.83 3.09 -8.73
CA GLU A 130 -10.95 4.04 -9.43
C GLU A 130 -10.55 5.26 -8.57
N GLU A 131 -10.75 5.17 -7.25
CA GLU A 131 -10.36 6.21 -6.30
C GLU A 131 -8.85 6.16 -6.07
N ILE A 132 -8.21 7.31 -6.13
CA ILE A 132 -6.79 7.48 -5.83
C ILE A 132 -6.59 8.44 -4.67
N CYS A 133 -5.80 8.01 -3.69
CA CYS A 133 -5.21 8.88 -2.69
C CYS A 133 -3.79 9.18 -3.11
N SER A 134 -3.41 10.44 -3.15
CA SER A 134 -2.06 10.87 -3.44
C SER A 134 -1.55 11.83 -2.37
N ALA A 135 -0.26 11.82 -2.13
CA ALA A 135 0.39 12.80 -1.27
C ALA A 135 1.67 13.32 -1.92
N LEU A 136 1.93 14.61 -1.73
CA LEU A 136 3.12 15.30 -2.21
C LEU A 136 3.80 15.99 -1.02
N LEU A 137 5.10 15.78 -0.90
CA LEU A 137 5.90 16.32 0.21
C LEU A 137 5.77 17.84 0.32
N GLY A 138 5.22 18.29 1.46
CA GLY A 138 4.96 19.70 1.74
C GLY A 138 3.64 20.27 1.19
N GLU A 139 2.93 19.53 0.33
CA GLU A 139 1.65 19.97 -0.26
C GLU A 139 0.45 19.35 0.46
N GLY A 140 0.62 18.17 1.06
CA GLY A 140 -0.41 17.44 1.78
C GLY A 140 -1.01 16.28 0.97
N THR A 141 -2.16 15.79 1.43
CA THR A 141 -2.83 14.59 0.90
C THR A 141 -4.09 14.98 0.13
N PHE A 142 -4.35 14.24 -0.95
CA PHE A 142 -5.46 14.48 -1.87
C PHE A 142 -6.20 13.16 -2.16
N ILE A 143 -7.52 13.23 -2.30
CA ILE A 143 -8.35 12.13 -2.83
C ILE A 143 -8.99 12.63 -4.13
N ASN A 144 -8.70 11.97 -5.26
CA ASN A 144 -9.18 12.38 -6.59
C ASN A 144 -8.97 13.89 -6.82
N ASP A 145 -7.77 14.40 -6.48
CA ASP A 145 -7.34 15.80 -6.59
C ASP A 145 -7.98 16.80 -5.60
N GLU A 146 -8.90 16.35 -4.75
CA GLU A 146 -9.44 17.17 -3.66
C GLU A 146 -8.55 17.08 -2.42
N LYS A 147 -8.03 18.21 -1.95
CA LYS A 147 -7.17 18.26 -0.77
C LYS A 147 -7.92 17.86 0.49
N ILE A 148 -7.34 16.91 1.23
CA ILE A 148 -7.89 16.45 2.50
C ILE A 148 -7.34 17.28 3.65
N ILE A 149 -8.24 17.68 4.56
CA ILE A 149 -7.88 18.37 5.82
C ILE A 149 -8.51 17.56 6.96
N ILE A 150 -7.65 17.02 7.84
CA ILE A 150 -8.10 16.31 9.04
C ILE A 150 -8.30 17.33 10.16
N THR A 151 -9.51 17.39 10.70
CA THR A 151 -9.88 18.37 11.77
C THR A 151 -10.28 17.68 13.08
N ASN A 152 -10.08 16.37 13.21
CA ASN A 152 -10.70 15.60 14.27
C ASN A 152 -9.77 15.37 15.47
N ASN A 153 -10.30 15.62 16.70
CA ASN A 153 -9.66 15.33 17.98
C ASN A 153 -10.56 14.39 18.78
N ARG A 154 -10.56 13.08 18.43
CA ARG A 154 -11.32 12.09 19.20
C ARG A 154 -10.55 11.63 20.43
N ASN A 155 -11.24 11.43 21.54
CA ASN A 155 -10.68 10.75 22.69
C ASN A 155 -10.46 9.25 22.39
N ILE A 156 -9.60 8.58 23.15
CA ILE A 156 -9.30 7.15 22.97
C ILE A 156 -10.56 6.29 22.94
N SER A 157 -11.52 6.58 23.83
CA SER A 157 -12.79 5.85 23.93
C SER A 157 -13.73 6.05 22.74
N GLU A 158 -13.48 7.05 21.92
CA GLU A 158 -14.24 7.37 20.71
C GLU A 158 -13.47 6.94 19.46
N ALA A 159 -12.18 6.68 19.60
CA ALA A 159 -11.30 6.35 18.49
C ALA A 159 -11.59 4.97 17.91
N SER A 160 -11.54 4.90 16.58
CA SER A 160 -11.68 3.68 15.81
C SER A 160 -10.43 3.46 14.96
N GLY A 161 -9.99 2.21 14.83
CA GLY A 161 -8.78 1.95 14.06
C GLY A 161 -8.54 0.49 13.77
N SER A 162 -7.32 0.18 13.36
CA SER A 162 -6.86 -1.18 13.12
C SER A 162 -5.72 -1.56 14.05
N ILE A 163 -5.74 -2.82 14.43
CA ILE A 163 -4.67 -3.48 15.18
C ILE A 163 -4.44 -4.83 14.50
N SER A 164 -3.31 -4.96 13.81
CA SER A 164 -2.89 -6.19 13.14
C SER A 164 -1.88 -6.93 14.02
N SER A 165 -2.21 -8.14 14.42
CA SER A 165 -1.37 -8.98 15.30
C SER A 165 -0.66 -10.12 14.57
N LYS A 166 -0.69 -10.13 13.24
CA LYS A 166 -0.23 -11.27 12.40
C LYS A 166 1.19 -11.75 12.74
N TYR A 167 2.08 -10.83 13.16
CA TYR A 167 3.51 -11.10 13.38
C TYR A 167 3.99 -10.71 14.79
N TRP A 168 3.09 -10.51 15.74
CA TRP A 168 3.46 -10.11 17.10
C TRP A 168 3.94 -11.28 17.93
N ASN A 169 4.84 -11.01 18.88
CA ASN A 169 5.15 -11.95 19.93
C ASN A 169 4.03 -11.99 20.97
N GLU A 170 3.98 -13.07 21.74
CA GLU A 170 2.94 -13.32 22.74
C GLU A 170 2.84 -12.20 23.80
N THR A 171 3.97 -11.68 24.25
CA THR A 171 4.02 -10.61 25.27
C THR A 171 3.34 -9.33 24.75
N PHE A 172 3.56 -8.96 23.51
CA PHE A 172 2.95 -7.79 22.91
C PHE A 172 1.46 -8.01 22.63
N ASP A 173 1.07 -9.21 22.20
CA ASP A 173 -0.33 -9.57 21.99
C ASP A 173 -1.14 -9.49 23.28
N LEU A 174 -0.59 -9.95 24.41
CA LEU A 174 -1.22 -9.84 25.73
C LEU A 174 -1.46 -8.37 26.11
N LYS A 175 -0.45 -7.50 25.97
CA LYS A 175 -0.61 -6.06 26.23
C LYS A 175 -1.69 -5.43 25.35
N MET A 176 -1.74 -5.79 24.10
CA MET A 176 -2.73 -5.25 23.16
C MET A 176 -4.14 -5.76 23.44
N LYS A 177 -4.32 -6.96 23.99
CA LYS A 177 -5.62 -7.45 24.46
C LYS A 177 -6.20 -6.56 25.58
N GLU A 178 -5.35 -6.02 26.47
CA GLU A 178 -5.77 -5.08 27.52
C GLU A 178 -6.11 -3.69 26.96
N ILE A 179 -5.48 -3.28 25.85
CA ILE A 179 -5.66 -1.96 25.26
C ILE A 179 -6.85 -1.91 24.31
N ARG A 180 -7.10 -2.98 23.54
CA ARG A 180 -8.20 -3.05 22.56
C ARG A 180 -9.56 -2.59 23.09
N PRO A 181 -10.00 -2.98 24.31
CA PRO A 181 -11.30 -2.55 24.84
C PRO A 181 -11.41 -1.06 25.15
N LYS A 182 -10.30 -0.31 25.16
CA LYS A 182 -10.29 1.14 25.40
C LYS A 182 -10.73 1.94 24.18
N PHE A 183 -10.71 1.34 22.98
CA PHE A 183 -11.14 1.97 21.74
C PHE A 183 -12.62 1.65 21.45
N LYS A 184 -13.27 2.55 20.73
CA LYS A 184 -14.66 2.36 20.31
C LYS A 184 -14.81 1.18 19.35
N HIS A 185 -13.90 1.08 18.38
CA HIS A 185 -13.91 0.01 17.39
C HIS A 185 -12.52 -0.32 16.89
N VAL A 186 -12.19 -1.61 16.82
CA VAL A 186 -10.90 -2.10 16.32
C VAL A 186 -11.14 -3.23 15.33
N LYS A 187 -10.78 -3.00 14.06
CA LYS A 187 -10.91 -4.01 12.99
C LYS A 187 -9.83 -3.80 11.93
N SER A 188 -8.99 -4.81 11.69
CA SER A 188 -8.11 -4.84 10.53
C SER A 188 -8.83 -5.39 9.30
N TYR A 189 -8.50 -4.86 8.13
CA TYR A 189 -9.02 -5.33 6.86
C TYR A 189 -8.11 -6.36 6.18
N GLY A 190 -6.86 -6.49 6.64
CA GLY A 190 -5.85 -7.27 5.92
C GLY A 190 -5.47 -6.65 4.57
N CYS A 191 -5.56 -5.32 4.50
CA CYS A 191 -5.12 -4.47 3.42
C CYS A 191 -4.71 -3.14 4.04
N ILE A 192 -3.42 -2.86 4.05
CA ILE A 192 -2.83 -1.73 4.75
C ILE A 192 -3.15 -0.42 4.02
N GLY A 193 -3.17 -0.44 2.69
CA GLY A 193 -3.55 0.71 1.88
C GLY A 193 -4.94 1.22 2.20
N PHE A 194 -5.92 0.32 2.40
CA PHE A 194 -7.26 0.73 2.86
C PHE A 194 -7.24 1.31 4.28
N GLU A 195 -6.35 0.84 5.14
CA GLU A 195 -6.23 1.36 6.51
C GLU A 195 -5.64 2.78 6.50
N TYR A 196 -4.62 3.05 5.66
CA TYR A 196 -4.08 4.40 5.45
C TYR A 196 -5.09 5.35 4.83
N LEU A 197 -5.82 4.90 3.82
CA LEU A 197 -6.90 5.68 3.19
C LEU A 197 -7.97 6.10 4.21
N GLU A 198 -8.40 5.19 5.07
CA GLU A 198 -9.41 5.50 6.08
C GLU A 198 -8.86 6.43 7.18
N ILE A 199 -7.55 6.43 7.45
CA ILE A 199 -6.90 7.43 8.31
C ILE A 199 -6.88 8.78 7.61
N ALA A 200 -6.43 8.84 6.37
CA ALA A 200 -6.38 10.07 5.58
C ALA A 200 -7.76 10.74 5.42
N THR A 201 -8.82 9.93 5.32
CA THR A 201 -10.20 10.42 5.21
C THR A 201 -10.94 10.59 6.54
N ASN A 202 -10.23 10.46 7.67
CA ASN A 202 -10.79 10.61 9.02
C ASN A 202 -11.91 9.59 9.38
N ILE A 203 -11.98 8.47 8.66
CA ILE A 203 -12.84 7.33 9.00
C ILE A 203 -12.24 6.55 10.16
N ARG A 204 -10.89 6.46 10.19
CA ARG A 204 -10.11 5.89 11.29
C ARG A 204 -9.20 6.92 11.92
N ASP A 205 -8.84 6.68 13.17
CA ASP A 205 -7.97 7.54 13.95
C ASP A 205 -6.54 6.96 14.05
N PHE A 206 -6.39 5.65 13.90
CA PHE A 206 -5.09 4.99 14.06
C PHE A 206 -5.00 3.65 13.32
N ALA A 207 -3.75 3.22 13.05
CA ALA A 207 -3.39 1.86 12.72
C ALA A 207 -2.17 1.44 13.54
N ILE A 208 -2.23 0.28 14.20
CA ILE A 208 -1.10 -0.35 14.89
C ILE A 208 -0.73 -1.59 14.09
N LEU A 209 0.39 -1.51 13.43
CA LEU A 209 0.87 -2.48 12.47
C LEU A 209 2.24 -2.99 12.92
N SER A 210 2.65 -4.16 12.44
CA SER A 210 3.95 -4.72 12.77
C SER A 210 4.53 -5.50 11.61
N ASN A 211 5.86 -5.56 11.56
CA ASN A 211 6.61 -6.29 10.55
C ASN A 211 6.26 -5.88 9.12
N LEU A 212 6.19 -4.55 8.91
CA LEU A 212 5.91 -3.98 7.60
C LEU A 212 7.15 -4.01 6.72
N SER A 213 6.96 -4.34 5.47
CA SER A 213 7.94 -4.14 4.42
C SER A 213 7.87 -2.70 3.88
N PRO A 214 8.87 -2.21 3.16
CA PRO A 214 8.83 -0.85 2.59
C PRO A 214 7.61 -0.59 1.70
N TRP A 215 7.20 -1.53 0.89
CA TRP A 215 6.04 -1.39 0.00
C TRP A 215 4.71 -1.32 0.76
N ASP A 216 4.59 -1.97 1.93
CA ASP A 216 3.44 -1.86 2.82
C ASP A 216 3.33 -0.48 3.49
N HIS A 217 4.46 0.20 3.70
CA HIS A 217 4.55 1.32 4.63
C HIS A 217 4.87 2.65 3.96
N ILE A 218 5.90 2.72 3.11
CA ILE A 218 6.36 3.97 2.50
C ILE A 218 5.24 4.72 1.77
N PRO A 219 4.35 4.07 0.99
CA PRO A 219 3.26 4.78 0.31
C PRO A 219 2.20 5.37 1.24
N GLY A 220 2.12 4.91 2.48
CA GLY A 220 1.06 5.32 3.42
C GLY A 220 1.46 6.37 4.45
N ILE A 221 2.76 6.72 4.56
CA ILE A 221 3.25 7.60 5.64
C ILE A 221 3.57 9.03 5.21
N LEU A 222 3.46 9.39 3.91
CA LEU A 222 3.52 10.75 3.43
C LEU A 222 2.17 11.43 3.61
#